data_5753aa4707d002d949525922b75bc1dc
#
_entry.id   5753aa4707d002d949525922b75bc1dc
#
_cell.length_a   1.000
_cell.length_b   1.000
_cell.length_c   1.000
_cell.angle_alpha   90.00
_cell.angle_beta   90.00
_cell.angle_gamma   90.00
#
_symmetry.space_group_name_H-M   'P 1'
#
loop_
_entity.id
_entity.type
_entity.pdbx_description
1 polymer ?
#
loop_
_entity_poly.entity_id
_entity_poly.type
_entity_poly.pdbx_seq_one_letter_code
_entity_poly.pdbx_strand_id
1 'polypeptide(L)'
;TLVSLKFERLLSMPHYTLGTQKVTIEALKGDIEVELRAYLSFDTLHESLNENFWECPVHKVSENSLQIMGVSKGTHQHLSATCIFDDTGIPTKSLAPNSKEISLVFRKTIKEKGAYALTRIASIDKIEADDASDRIMKAAMQGLSQYSFNQLLAANKAWWENQWEVSDIQIDGDDENQQGIRFCIFQMHQTLHTADHTAVIGAKGLTGEAYNGNTFWDTEVYCLPFYLFNNPEAARSILDFRYNTLPEARERAKALDLKGAFYPIATISGKECCDLWQHANLQLQASTGVMYGIWLYDLLTGDAAYLFDKGAEMLIEISRMLSSRGAYNTRTGEFGFYCVMGPDEFQMMVNQNAYTNFMAQKTFRYTLALLSRMRNEVPDQYQSLVNRLALLEEELENWMQMADKMILLFDEHTKLFEQHEGYFNLPITKLEDIPVEEFPLYSHWAYDRIYRNSMLKQPDVLMFMLLFNSDFSKAVLEANYEFYEPRCIHESSLSPSVHSILAAQLGKEIDAYNFFGFATRMDLDNYNRNTREGLHTTSIAGSWMNIVYGFGGLRSDGALLALSPSIPSAWNSYTFNLNYKGTLIKIHVDQEKVTLCATNPLKLRLYQLEIELDQTAKSYLIERA
;
A
#
# COMPACT_ATOMS: atom_id res chain seq x y z
N THR A 1 12.13 -44.35 20.95
CA THR A 1 12.03 -43.95 19.51
C THR A 1 12.54 -42.53 19.35
N LEU A 2 13.36 -42.26 18.35
CA LEU A 2 13.83 -40.93 17.99
C LEU A 2 13.44 -40.66 16.52
N VAL A 3 12.82 -39.48 16.25
CA VAL A 3 12.26 -39.13 14.95
C VAL A 3 12.73 -37.72 14.56
N SER A 4 13.11 -37.53 13.30
CA SER A 4 13.31 -36.22 12.68
C SER A 4 12.10 -35.89 11.83
N LEU A 5 11.58 -34.65 11.96
CA LEU A 5 10.49 -34.13 11.15
C LEU A 5 10.99 -32.86 10.45
N LYS A 6 10.87 -32.83 9.11
CA LYS A 6 11.19 -31.65 8.31
C LYS A 6 9.95 -31.21 7.54
N PHE A 7 9.57 -29.96 7.69
CA PHE A 7 8.48 -29.31 6.97
C PHE A 7 9.07 -28.26 6.02
N GLU A 8 8.78 -28.40 4.75
CA GLU A 8 9.15 -27.45 3.71
C GLU A 8 7.88 -26.97 3.01
N ARG A 9 7.70 -25.67 2.85
CA ARG A 9 6.55 -25.09 2.18
C ARG A 9 6.94 -23.82 1.43
N LEU A 10 6.27 -23.55 0.32
CA LEU A 10 6.37 -22.28 -0.39
C LEU A 10 5.05 -21.94 -1.09
N LEU A 11 4.80 -20.65 -1.23
CA LEU A 11 3.83 -20.08 -2.16
C LEU A 11 4.63 -19.58 -3.38
N SER A 12 4.17 -19.93 -4.56
CA SER A 12 4.89 -19.62 -5.80
C SER A 12 4.61 -18.17 -6.21
N MET A 13 5.66 -17.36 -6.33
CA MET A 13 5.52 -16.00 -6.85
C MET A 13 5.27 -15.95 -8.35
N PRO A 14 5.99 -16.75 -9.20
CA PRO A 14 5.69 -16.76 -10.64
C PRO A 14 4.36 -17.44 -11.01
N HIS A 15 3.81 -18.28 -10.12
CA HIS A 15 2.52 -18.95 -10.31
C HIS A 15 1.63 -18.69 -9.10
N TYR A 16 1.09 -17.47 -9.00
CA TYR A 16 0.45 -16.89 -7.82
C TYR A 16 -0.73 -17.70 -7.24
N THR A 17 -1.34 -18.62 -8.00
CA THR A 17 -2.37 -19.53 -7.49
C THR A 17 -1.80 -20.81 -6.88
N LEU A 18 -0.49 -21.08 -7.04
CA LEU A 18 0.15 -22.35 -6.64
C LEU A 18 0.90 -22.24 -5.32
N GLY A 19 0.77 -23.29 -4.55
CA GLY A 19 1.61 -23.55 -3.37
C GLY A 19 2.02 -25.01 -3.29
N THR A 20 3.12 -25.29 -2.58
CA THR A 20 3.56 -26.66 -2.34
C THR A 20 4.09 -26.85 -0.94
N GLN A 21 3.93 -28.05 -0.41
CA GLN A 21 4.44 -28.46 0.88
C GLN A 21 5.04 -29.88 0.77
N LYS A 22 6.18 -30.08 1.43
CA LYS A 22 6.82 -31.37 1.59
C LYS A 22 7.06 -31.65 3.08
N VAL A 23 6.63 -32.81 3.53
CA VAL A 23 6.87 -33.30 4.90
C VAL A 23 7.77 -34.52 4.80
N THR A 24 8.92 -34.48 5.46
CA THR A 24 9.86 -35.60 5.53
C THR A 24 9.95 -36.09 6.96
N ILE A 25 9.80 -37.40 7.16
CA ILE A 25 9.85 -38.07 8.45
C ILE A 25 10.94 -39.14 8.42
N GLU A 26 11.89 -39.08 9.32
CA GLU A 26 12.99 -40.04 9.44
C GLU A 26 12.94 -40.74 10.79
N ALA A 27 13.04 -42.07 10.77
CA ALA A 27 13.15 -42.90 11.97
C ALA A 27 14.63 -43.03 12.36
N LEU A 28 15.12 -42.14 13.24
CA LEU A 28 16.53 -42.12 13.65
C LEU A 28 16.89 -43.27 14.57
N LYS A 29 15.92 -43.73 15.41
CA LYS A 29 16.10 -44.85 16.33
C LYS A 29 14.79 -45.61 16.55
N GLY A 30 14.76 -46.89 16.17
CA GLY A 30 13.61 -47.78 16.23
C GLY A 30 12.61 -47.58 15.11
N ASP A 31 11.89 -48.64 14.77
CA ASP A 31 10.80 -48.62 13.78
C ASP A 31 9.65 -47.73 14.29
N ILE A 32 8.98 -47.04 13.37
CA ILE A 32 7.84 -46.18 13.68
C ILE A 32 6.67 -46.43 12.73
N GLU A 33 5.47 -46.29 13.26
CA GLU A 33 4.25 -46.16 12.48
C GLU A 33 3.81 -44.71 12.51
N VAL A 34 3.53 -44.14 11.32
CA VAL A 34 3.11 -42.76 11.19
C VAL A 34 1.76 -42.67 10.47
N GLU A 35 0.94 -41.74 10.95
CA GLU A 35 -0.29 -41.33 10.30
C GLU A 35 -0.18 -39.83 9.97
N LEU A 36 -0.24 -39.50 8.69
CA LEU A 36 -0.31 -38.11 8.23
C LEU A 36 -1.72 -37.84 7.71
N ARG A 37 -2.38 -36.81 8.27
CA ARG A 37 -3.65 -36.30 7.77
C ARG A 37 -3.41 -35.00 7.01
N ALA A 38 -3.69 -35.02 5.72
CA ALA A 38 -3.68 -33.83 4.87
C ALA A 38 -5.12 -33.41 4.57
N TYR A 39 -5.41 -32.10 4.65
CA TYR A 39 -6.77 -31.60 4.47
C TYR A 39 -6.81 -30.28 3.70
N LEU A 40 -7.98 -29.97 3.13
CA LEU A 40 -8.41 -28.65 2.68
C LEU A 40 -9.65 -28.27 3.51
N SER A 41 -9.67 -27.05 4.02
CA SER A 41 -10.73 -26.56 4.89
C SER A 41 -11.11 -25.12 4.61
N PHE A 42 -12.41 -24.84 4.57
CA PHE A 42 -13.02 -23.52 4.63
C PHE A 42 -13.73 -23.32 6.00
N ASP A 43 -13.44 -24.15 7.00
CA ASP A 43 -14.06 -24.09 8.33
C ASP A 43 -13.29 -23.20 9.31
N THR A 44 -12.80 -22.07 8.80
CA THR A 44 -12.11 -21.06 9.60
C THR A 44 -13.10 -20.00 10.05
N LEU A 45 -13.09 -19.67 11.34
CA LEU A 45 -13.84 -18.55 11.89
C LEU A 45 -13.05 -17.26 11.70
N HIS A 46 -13.74 -16.20 11.32
CA HIS A 46 -13.17 -14.86 11.31
C HIS A 46 -12.93 -14.40 12.75
N GLU A 47 -11.70 -13.94 13.05
CA GLU A 47 -11.27 -13.69 14.43
C GLU A 47 -12.15 -12.68 15.17
N SER A 48 -12.41 -11.51 14.54
CA SER A 48 -13.15 -10.43 15.18
C SER A 48 -14.67 -10.64 15.18
N LEU A 49 -15.22 -11.36 14.20
CA LEU A 49 -16.67 -11.57 14.07
C LEU A 49 -17.12 -12.93 14.60
N ASN A 50 -16.16 -13.86 14.86
CA ASN A 50 -16.41 -15.23 15.31
C ASN A 50 -17.45 -15.95 14.44
N GLU A 51 -17.43 -15.69 13.13
CA GLU A 51 -18.35 -16.23 12.14
C GLU A 51 -17.59 -16.90 11.00
N ASN A 52 -18.16 -17.95 10.43
CA ASN A 52 -17.67 -18.57 9.20
C ASN A 52 -18.48 -18.07 8.01
N PHE A 53 -17.81 -17.45 7.05
CA PHE A 53 -18.42 -16.82 5.88
C PHE A 53 -18.52 -17.73 4.64
N TRP A 54 -18.22 -19.02 4.75
CA TRP A 54 -18.17 -19.92 3.62
C TRP A 54 -19.29 -20.94 3.60
N GLU A 55 -19.76 -21.26 2.38
CA GLU A 55 -20.54 -22.45 2.05
C GLU A 55 -19.70 -23.31 1.10
N CYS A 56 -19.81 -24.64 1.20
CA CYS A 56 -18.99 -25.56 0.40
C CYS A 56 -19.90 -26.56 -0.35
N PRO A 57 -20.52 -26.14 -1.47
CA PRO A 57 -21.49 -26.96 -2.19
C PRO A 57 -20.87 -28.13 -2.95
N VAL A 58 -19.58 -28.06 -3.26
CA VAL A 58 -18.89 -29.08 -4.10
C VAL A 58 -17.60 -29.53 -3.43
N HIS A 59 -17.43 -30.84 -3.35
CA HIS A 59 -16.17 -31.45 -2.93
C HIS A 59 -15.96 -32.80 -3.64
N LYS A 60 -14.69 -33.12 -3.90
CA LYS A 60 -14.25 -34.39 -4.49
C LYS A 60 -13.00 -34.88 -3.78
N VAL A 61 -12.95 -36.15 -3.53
CA VAL A 61 -11.80 -36.83 -2.93
C VAL A 61 -11.45 -38.05 -3.76
N SER A 62 -10.19 -38.21 -4.12
CA SER A 62 -9.63 -39.44 -4.68
C SER A 62 -8.49 -39.96 -3.80
N GLU A 63 -7.85 -41.05 -4.18
CA GLU A 63 -6.75 -41.62 -3.41
C GLU A 63 -5.53 -40.70 -3.30
N ASN A 64 -5.36 -39.77 -4.23
CA ASN A 64 -4.21 -38.87 -4.28
C ASN A 64 -4.58 -37.40 -4.54
N SER A 65 -5.86 -37.03 -4.39
CA SER A 65 -6.26 -35.64 -4.57
C SER A 65 -7.45 -35.21 -3.71
N LEU A 66 -7.49 -33.92 -3.39
CA LEU A 66 -8.58 -33.24 -2.71
C LEU A 66 -9.01 -32.03 -3.52
N GLN A 67 -10.31 -31.83 -3.66
CA GLN A 67 -10.90 -30.66 -4.30
C GLN A 67 -12.12 -30.20 -3.51
N ILE A 68 -12.18 -28.91 -3.16
CA ILE A 68 -13.31 -28.29 -2.47
C ILE A 68 -13.56 -26.91 -3.06
N MET A 69 -14.81 -26.53 -3.20
CA MET A 69 -15.20 -25.20 -3.62
C MET A 69 -15.90 -24.49 -2.47
N GLY A 70 -15.40 -23.30 -2.14
CA GLY A 70 -16.05 -22.39 -1.21
C GLY A 70 -16.79 -21.27 -1.94
N VAL A 71 -17.95 -20.91 -1.42
CA VAL A 71 -18.75 -19.74 -1.87
C VAL A 71 -18.93 -18.83 -0.67
N SER A 72 -18.54 -17.55 -0.80
CA SER A 72 -18.71 -16.59 0.28
C SER A 72 -20.17 -16.18 0.44
N LYS A 73 -20.69 -16.13 1.67
CA LYS A 73 -22.11 -15.86 1.97
C LYS A 73 -22.57 -14.46 1.60
N GLY A 74 -21.68 -13.46 1.79
CA GLY A 74 -22.06 -12.05 1.56
C GLY A 74 -21.84 -11.58 0.13
N THR A 75 -20.68 -11.90 -0.46
CA THR A 75 -20.28 -11.42 -1.79
C THR A 75 -20.49 -12.43 -2.90
N HIS A 76 -20.87 -13.66 -2.56
CA HIS A 76 -21.06 -14.79 -3.49
C HIS A 76 -19.85 -15.06 -4.39
N GLN A 77 -18.65 -14.80 -3.89
CA GLN A 77 -17.40 -15.12 -4.59
C GLN A 77 -17.10 -16.61 -4.48
N HIS A 78 -16.66 -17.20 -5.59
CA HIS A 78 -16.35 -18.61 -5.68
C HIS A 78 -14.85 -18.83 -5.67
N LEU A 79 -14.36 -19.69 -4.78
CA LEU A 79 -12.97 -20.15 -4.73
C LEU A 79 -12.91 -21.67 -4.87
N SER A 80 -12.04 -22.15 -5.77
CA SER A 80 -11.68 -23.57 -5.86
C SER A 80 -10.35 -23.80 -5.16
N ALA A 81 -10.31 -24.72 -4.21
CA ALA A 81 -9.06 -25.24 -3.64
C ALA A 81 -8.86 -26.68 -4.10
N THR A 82 -7.75 -26.94 -4.79
CA THR A 82 -7.40 -28.25 -5.35
C THR A 82 -5.99 -28.62 -4.88
N CYS A 83 -5.76 -29.85 -4.46
CA CYS A 83 -4.42 -30.34 -4.25
C CYS A 83 -4.23 -31.77 -4.73
N ILE A 84 -3.00 -32.11 -5.14
CA ILE A 84 -2.54 -33.43 -5.50
C ILE A 84 -1.38 -33.86 -4.61
N PHE A 85 -1.25 -35.14 -4.42
CA PHE A 85 -0.19 -35.76 -3.61
C PHE A 85 0.65 -36.72 -4.47
N ASP A 86 1.92 -36.85 -4.13
CA ASP A 86 2.86 -37.80 -4.77
C ASP A 86 2.74 -39.23 -4.22
N ASP A 87 1.79 -39.48 -3.31
CA ASP A 87 1.44 -40.79 -2.77
C ASP A 87 -0.08 -40.96 -2.70
N THR A 88 -0.54 -42.19 -2.44
CA THR A 88 -1.96 -42.53 -2.26
C THR A 88 -2.32 -42.61 -0.78
N GLY A 89 -3.44 -41.98 -0.43
CA GLY A 89 -4.00 -41.94 0.90
C GLY A 89 -5.38 -42.58 0.97
N ILE A 90 -5.88 -42.77 2.18
CA ILE A 90 -7.24 -43.28 2.45
C ILE A 90 -8.15 -42.09 2.68
N PRO A 91 -9.23 -41.90 1.85
CA PRO A 91 -10.22 -40.87 2.11
C PRO A 91 -10.86 -41.06 3.48
N THR A 92 -10.93 -39.98 4.28
CA THR A 92 -11.66 -40.04 5.53
C THR A 92 -13.17 -39.87 5.28
N LYS A 93 -13.99 -40.63 5.99
CA LYS A 93 -15.43 -40.72 5.76
C LYS A 93 -16.26 -39.47 6.17
N SER A 94 -15.65 -38.34 6.54
CA SER A 94 -16.41 -37.15 6.91
C SER A 94 -16.83 -36.33 5.67
N LEU A 95 -17.46 -37.00 4.71
CA LEU A 95 -18.16 -36.37 3.59
C LEU A 95 -19.64 -36.17 3.94
N ALA A 96 -19.92 -35.48 5.05
CA ALA A 96 -21.27 -34.97 5.27
C ALA A 96 -21.61 -34.00 4.14
N PRO A 97 -22.83 -34.01 3.59
CA PRO A 97 -23.28 -32.95 2.70
C PRO A 97 -23.01 -31.60 3.37
N ASN A 98 -22.40 -30.67 2.64
CA ASN A 98 -21.96 -29.35 3.14
C ASN A 98 -20.77 -29.38 4.13
N SER A 99 -19.97 -30.45 4.18
CA SER A 99 -18.71 -30.43 4.94
C SER A 99 -17.79 -29.32 4.40
N LYS A 100 -17.26 -28.48 5.30
CA LYS A 100 -16.30 -27.44 4.94
C LYS A 100 -14.85 -27.94 4.97
N GLU A 101 -14.65 -29.20 5.30
CA GLU A 101 -13.34 -29.86 5.34
C GLU A 101 -13.39 -31.22 4.64
N ILE A 102 -12.35 -31.49 3.85
CA ILE A 102 -12.09 -32.79 3.24
C ILE A 102 -10.65 -33.21 3.51
N SER A 103 -10.38 -34.51 3.68
CA SER A 103 -9.03 -34.99 4.01
C SER A 103 -8.68 -36.36 3.49
N LEU A 104 -7.37 -36.61 3.38
CA LEU A 104 -6.74 -37.91 3.13
C LEU A 104 -5.84 -38.27 4.29
N VAL A 105 -5.80 -39.56 4.62
CA VAL A 105 -4.91 -40.14 5.65
C VAL A 105 -3.90 -41.05 4.98
N PHE A 106 -2.62 -40.81 5.23
CA PHE A 106 -1.49 -41.60 4.77
C PHE A 106 -0.88 -42.36 5.95
N ARG A 107 -0.86 -43.69 5.87
CA ARG A 107 -0.29 -44.56 6.92
C ARG A 107 0.94 -45.24 6.39
N LYS A 108 2.05 -45.10 7.10
CA LYS A 108 3.35 -45.69 6.70
C LYS A 108 4.07 -46.28 7.93
N THR A 109 4.69 -47.43 7.70
CA THR A 109 5.67 -47.99 8.65
C THR A 109 7.05 -47.65 8.16
N ILE A 110 7.84 -46.91 8.92
CA ILE A 110 9.20 -46.50 8.58
C ILE A 110 10.15 -47.30 9.48
N LYS A 111 11.06 -48.06 8.87
CA LYS A 111 12.09 -48.80 9.56
C LYS A 111 13.15 -47.87 10.11
N GLU A 112 13.86 -48.33 11.17
CA GLU A 112 15.00 -47.58 11.71
C GLU A 112 15.98 -47.16 10.61
N LYS A 113 16.40 -45.90 10.65
CA LYS A 113 17.23 -45.23 9.61
C LYS A 113 16.56 -45.08 8.26
N GLY A 114 15.27 -45.39 8.13
CA GLY A 114 14.48 -45.13 6.94
C GLY A 114 13.80 -43.75 6.99
N ALA A 115 13.36 -43.28 5.84
CA ALA A 115 12.62 -42.02 5.70
C ALA A 115 11.37 -42.19 4.84
N TYR A 116 10.38 -41.36 5.07
CA TYR A 116 9.20 -41.18 4.22
C TYR A 116 8.99 -39.70 3.97
N ALA A 117 8.73 -39.35 2.72
CA ALA A 117 8.39 -37.99 2.34
C ALA A 117 7.02 -37.95 1.63
N LEU A 118 6.20 -37.00 1.98
CA LEU A 118 4.93 -36.71 1.30
C LEU A 118 4.96 -35.27 0.78
N THR A 119 4.74 -35.13 -0.52
CA THR A 119 4.64 -33.83 -1.18
C THR A 119 3.20 -33.59 -1.60
N ARG A 120 2.69 -32.37 -1.36
CA ARG A 120 1.46 -31.86 -1.95
C ARG A 120 1.74 -30.63 -2.79
N ILE A 121 1.05 -30.50 -3.93
CA ILE A 121 0.98 -29.28 -4.74
C ILE A 121 -0.48 -28.85 -4.73
N ALA A 122 -0.73 -27.59 -4.42
CA ALA A 122 -2.07 -27.04 -4.28
C ALA A 122 -2.26 -25.82 -5.19
N SER A 123 -3.49 -25.65 -5.63
CA SER A 123 -3.97 -24.44 -6.33
C SER A 123 -5.17 -23.88 -5.60
N ILE A 124 -5.22 -22.54 -5.50
CA ILE A 124 -6.41 -21.79 -5.07
C ILE A 124 -6.74 -20.82 -6.19
N ASP A 125 -7.91 -21.03 -6.81
CA ASP A 125 -8.34 -20.30 -8.00
C ASP A 125 -9.68 -19.60 -7.73
N LYS A 126 -9.80 -18.33 -8.11
CA LYS A 126 -11.06 -17.62 -8.21
C LYS A 126 -11.82 -18.15 -9.43
N ILE A 127 -13.12 -18.39 -9.28
CA ILE A 127 -13.98 -18.97 -10.31
C ILE A 127 -15.13 -18.02 -10.57
N GLU A 128 -15.50 -17.82 -11.84
CA GLU A 128 -16.75 -17.15 -12.19
C GLU A 128 -17.97 -18.05 -11.91
N ALA A 129 -19.07 -17.44 -11.46
CA ALA A 129 -20.25 -18.18 -10.99
C ALA A 129 -20.90 -19.10 -12.05
N ASP A 130 -20.79 -18.74 -13.33
CA ASP A 130 -21.36 -19.47 -14.47
C ASP A 130 -20.47 -20.59 -15.02
N ASP A 131 -19.24 -20.70 -14.51
CA ASP A 131 -18.35 -21.75 -14.96
C ASP A 131 -18.73 -23.11 -14.37
N ALA A 132 -18.73 -24.14 -15.22
CA ALA A 132 -18.96 -25.51 -14.79
C ALA A 132 -17.84 -25.94 -13.83
N SER A 133 -18.11 -25.94 -12.51
CA SER A 133 -17.15 -26.28 -11.45
C SER A 133 -16.36 -27.55 -11.72
N ASP A 134 -17.00 -28.55 -12.32
CA ASP A 134 -16.36 -29.82 -12.71
C ASP A 134 -15.25 -29.64 -13.76
N ARG A 135 -15.44 -28.76 -14.74
CA ARG A 135 -14.44 -28.49 -15.79
C ARG A 135 -13.22 -27.80 -15.22
N ILE A 136 -13.42 -26.79 -14.38
CA ILE A 136 -12.33 -26.04 -13.75
C ILE A 136 -11.54 -26.93 -12.81
N MET A 137 -12.20 -27.66 -11.93
CA MET A 137 -11.54 -28.58 -11.01
C MET A 137 -10.72 -29.66 -11.75
N LYS A 138 -11.22 -30.14 -12.88
CA LYS A 138 -10.48 -31.09 -13.72
C LYS A 138 -9.28 -30.44 -14.40
N ALA A 139 -9.41 -29.22 -14.89
CA ALA A 139 -8.32 -28.44 -15.48
C ALA A 139 -7.22 -28.12 -14.45
N ALA A 140 -7.62 -27.71 -13.23
CA ALA A 140 -6.69 -27.50 -12.12
C ALA A 140 -5.86 -28.75 -11.79
N MET A 141 -6.50 -29.92 -11.69
CA MET A 141 -5.82 -31.20 -11.49
C MET A 141 -4.78 -31.50 -12.57
N GLN A 142 -5.15 -31.33 -13.85
CA GLN A 142 -4.24 -31.55 -14.97
C GLN A 142 -3.07 -30.56 -14.94
N GLY A 143 -3.32 -29.30 -14.59
CA GLY A 143 -2.30 -28.29 -14.44
C GLY A 143 -1.30 -28.62 -13.31
N LEU A 144 -1.81 -29.02 -12.15
CA LEU A 144 -0.96 -29.36 -11.00
C LEU A 144 -0.01 -30.53 -11.26
N SER A 145 -0.43 -31.52 -12.04
CA SER A 145 0.39 -32.70 -12.35
C SER A 145 1.66 -32.41 -13.17
N GLN A 146 1.76 -31.20 -13.72
CA GLN A 146 2.94 -30.77 -14.50
C GLN A 146 4.08 -30.24 -13.61
N TYR A 147 3.82 -29.98 -12.33
CA TYR A 147 4.79 -29.40 -11.41
C TYR A 147 5.30 -30.41 -10.39
N SER A 148 6.51 -30.18 -9.92
CA SER A 148 7.10 -30.84 -8.75
C SER A 148 7.52 -29.78 -7.74
N PHE A 149 7.73 -30.18 -6.46
CA PHE A 149 8.26 -29.31 -5.42
C PHE A 149 9.54 -28.59 -5.86
N ASN A 150 10.48 -29.34 -6.43
CA ASN A 150 11.79 -28.79 -6.83
C ASN A 150 11.68 -27.80 -8.00
N GLN A 151 10.77 -28.03 -8.95
CA GLN A 151 10.54 -27.07 -10.04
C GLN A 151 9.93 -25.76 -9.53
N LEU A 152 8.92 -25.84 -8.64
CA LEU A 152 8.33 -24.65 -8.03
C LEU A 152 9.34 -23.90 -7.15
N LEU A 153 10.17 -24.62 -6.39
CA LEU A 153 11.23 -24.03 -5.58
C LEU A 153 12.26 -23.29 -6.44
N ALA A 154 12.73 -23.92 -7.53
CA ALA A 154 13.70 -23.31 -8.44
C ALA A 154 13.15 -22.06 -9.13
N ALA A 155 11.90 -22.14 -9.63
CA ALA A 155 11.24 -21.01 -10.26
C ALA A 155 11.00 -19.84 -9.27
N ASN A 156 10.57 -20.17 -8.05
CA ASN A 156 10.37 -19.19 -6.99
C ASN A 156 11.68 -18.51 -6.55
N LYS A 157 12.77 -19.29 -6.46
CA LYS A 157 14.09 -18.78 -6.13
C LYS A 157 14.58 -17.79 -7.21
N ALA A 158 14.48 -18.16 -8.47
CA ALA A 158 14.88 -17.31 -9.60
C ALA A 158 14.05 -16.00 -9.63
N TRP A 159 12.75 -16.09 -9.35
CA TRP A 159 11.89 -14.91 -9.26
C TRP A 159 12.36 -13.95 -8.15
N TRP A 160 12.62 -14.46 -6.94
CA TRP A 160 13.11 -13.64 -5.83
C TRP A 160 14.51 -13.06 -6.09
N GLU A 161 15.41 -13.82 -6.72
CA GLU A 161 16.74 -13.31 -7.11
C GLU A 161 16.60 -12.08 -8.02
N ASN A 162 15.71 -12.14 -9.01
CA ASN A 162 15.44 -11.01 -9.90
C ASN A 162 14.81 -9.81 -9.16
N GLN A 163 13.88 -10.04 -8.21
CA GLN A 163 13.30 -8.94 -7.43
C GLN A 163 14.36 -8.27 -6.54
N TRP A 164 15.18 -9.05 -5.87
CA TRP A 164 16.25 -8.51 -5.02
C TRP A 164 17.31 -7.75 -5.81
N GLU A 165 17.61 -8.14 -7.04
CA GLU A 165 18.54 -7.39 -7.89
C GLU A 165 18.08 -5.95 -8.14
N VAL A 166 16.76 -5.72 -8.24
CA VAL A 166 16.18 -4.40 -8.49
C VAL A 166 15.88 -3.65 -7.19
N SER A 167 15.28 -4.31 -6.19
CA SER A 167 14.66 -3.66 -5.04
C SER A 167 15.46 -3.73 -3.74
N ASP A 168 16.59 -4.46 -3.69
CA ASP A 168 17.37 -4.60 -2.45
C ASP A 168 17.89 -3.26 -1.96
N ILE A 169 17.81 -3.07 -0.65
CA ILE A 169 18.46 -1.99 0.07
C ILE A 169 19.49 -2.62 1.01
N GLN A 170 20.73 -2.16 0.91
CA GLN A 170 21.82 -2.65 1.74
C GLN A 170 22.26 -1.53 2.67
N ILE A 171 22.30 -1.81 3.97
CA ILE A 171 22.77 -0.92 5.02
C ILE A 171 23.96 -1.60 5.69
N ASP A 172 25.12 -0.93 5.73
CA ASP A 172 26.29 -1.38 6.44
C ASP A 172 26.44 -0.61 7.75
N GLY A 173 26.66 -1.34 8.85
CA GLY A 173 26.82 -0.78 10.20
C GLY A 173 25.54 -0.86 11.05
N ASP A 174 24.43 -1.41 10.53
CA ASP A 174 23.15 -1.52 11.25
C ASP A 174 22.37 -2.79 10.83
N ASP A 175 22.71 -3.91 11.42
CA ASP A 175 22.14 -5.22 11.09
C ASP A 175 20.65 -5.31 11.42
N GLU A 176 20.17 -4.62 12.45
CA GLU A 176 18.77 -4.63 12.85
C GLU A 176 17.90 -3.93 11.81
N ASN A 177 18.26 -2.74 11.40
CA ASN A 177 17.54 -2.00 10.35
C ASN A 177 17.76 -2.62 8.96
N GLN A 178 18.90 -3.28 8.71
CA GLN A 178 19.11 -4.09 7.50
C GLN A 178 18.11 -5.24 7.43
N GLN A 179 17.87 -5.97 8.54
CA GLN A 179 16.85 -7.00 8.62
C GLN A 179 15.45 -6.40 8.39
N GLY A 180 15.17 -5.27 9.05
CA GLY A 180 13.87 -4.61 8.99
C GLY A 180 13.51 -4.16 7.58
N ILE A 181 14.42 -3.48 6.88
CA ILE A 181 14.13 -2.98 5.52
C ILE A 181 13.94 -4.13 4.51
N ARG A 182 14.73 -5.21 4.61
CA ARG A 182 14.52 -6.39 3.77
C ARG A 182 13.21 -7.09 4.07
N PHE A 183 12.79 -7.17 5.33
CA PHE A 183 11.48 -7.65 5.69
C PHE A 183 10.37 -6.80 5.05
N CYS A 184 10.48 -5.48 5.10
CA CYS A 184 9.52 -4.57 4.47
C CYS A 184 9.43 -4.78 2.95
N ILE A 185 10.56 -4.82 2.25
CA ILE A 185 10.61 -5.07 0.79
C ILE A 185 10.00 -6.43 0.43
N PHE A 186 10.31 -7.47 1.20
CA PHE A 186 9.74 -8.80 1.01
C PHE A 186 8.21 -8.78 1.13
N GLN A 187 7.67 -8.12 2.15
CA GLN A 187 6.23 -8.02 2.36
C GLN A 187 5.55 -7.23 1.24
N MET A 188 6.14 -6.15 0.74
CA MET A 188 5.58 -5.40 -0.39
C MET A 188 5.44 -6.27 -1.63
N HIS A 189 6.48 -7.03 -2.00
CA HIS A 189 6.40 -7.93 -3.15
C HIS A 189 5.38 -9.06 -2.98
N GLN A 190 5.17 -9.55 -1.75
CA GLN A 190 4.14 -10.57 -1.47
C GLN A 190 2.72 -10.03 -1.52
N THR A 191 2.52 -8.76 -1.17
CA THR A 191 1.20 -8.17 -0.97
C THR A 191 0.44 -7.95 -2.27
N LEU A 192 1.12 -7.59 -3.37
CA LEU A 192 0.49 -7.30 -4.65
C LEU A 192 1.11 -8.09 -5.80
N HIS A 193 0.25 -8.80 -6.51
CA HIS A 193 0.57 -9.45 -7.78
C HIS A 193 -0.15 -8.77 -8.95
N THR A 194 0.52 -8.62 -10.08
CA THR A 194 -0.02 -7.97 -11.28
C THR A 194 -1.05 -8.80 -12.03
N ALA A 195 -1.19 -10.07 -11.69
CA ALA A 195 -2.04 -11.00 -12.44
C ALA A 195 -3.56 -10.78 -12.24
N ASP A 196 -3.98 -10.11 -11.18
CA ASP A 196 -5.38 -9.78 -10.90
C ASP A 196 -5.56 -8.27 -10.71
N HIS A 197 -5.99 -7.56 -11.76
CA HIS A 197 -6.27 -6.12 -11.73
C HIS A 197 -7.56 -5.75 -10.94
N THR A 198 -8.23 -6.73 -10.36
CA THR A 198 -9.38 -6.50 -9.46
C THR A 198 -8.97 -6.50 -7.98
N ALA A 199 -7.74 -6.92 -7.68
CA ALA A 199 -7.19 -6.94 -6.34
C ALA A 199 -6.47 -5.63 -6.02
N VAL A 200 -6.44 -5.29 -4.73
CA VAL A 200 -5.77 -4.11 -4.20
C VAL A 200 -5.17 -4.41 -2.84
N ILE A 201 -4.27 -3.54 -2.39
CA ILE A 201 -3.56 -3.71 -1.12
C ILE A 201 -4.51 -3.40 0.05
N GLY A 202 -4.80 -4.40 0.88
CA GLY A 202 -5.47 -4.19 2.17
C GLY A 202 -4.55 -3.56 3.22
N ALA A 203 -5.10 -2.92 4.23
CA ALA A 203 -4.33 -2.27 5.31
C ALA A 203 -3.35 -3.20 6.02
N LYS A 204 -3.66 -4.50 6.07
CA LYS A 204 -2.83 -5.57 6.66
C LYS A 204 -2.16 -6.47 5.60
N GLY A 205 -2.22 -6.09 4.33
CA GLY A 205 -1.77 -6.95 3.23
C GLY A 205 -2.52 -8.28 3.23
N LEU A 206 -1.77 -9.40 3.26
CA LEU A 206 -2.32 -10.77 3.31
C LEU A 206 -2.11 -11.45 4.68
N THR A 207 -1.86 -10.69 5.76
CA THR A 207 -1.30 -11.23 7.00
C THR A 207 -2.24 -11.23 8.20
N GLY A 208 -3.41 -10.63 8.11
CA GLY A 208 -4.35 -10.59 9.23
C GLY A 208 -5.74 -10.15 8.80
N GLU A 209 -6.68 -10.17 9.73
CA GLU A 209 -8.10 -9.93 9.48
C GLU A 209 -8.58 -8.54 9.91
N ALA A 210 -7.75 -7.77 10.64
CA ALA A 210 -8.12 -6.42 11.01
C ALA A 210 -8.34 -5.56 9.76
N TYR A 211 -9.29 -4.64 9.84
CA TYR A 211 -9.83 -3.87 8.71
C TYR A 211 -10.50 -4.71 7.61
N ASN A 212 -10.77 -5.99 7.87
CA ASN A 212 -11.53 -6.89 6.98
C ASN A 212 -11.02 -6.94 5.52
N GLY A 213 -9.71 -6.77 5.30
CA GLY A 213 -9.10 -6.74 3.97
C GLY A 213 -9.34 -5.46 3.18
N ASN A 214 -9.96 -4.43 3.77
CA ASN A 214 -10.21 -3.16 3.09
C ASN A 214 -8.93 -2.42 2.72
N THR A 215 -8.94 -1.82 1.54
CA THR A 215 -7.96 -0.83 1.11
C THR A 215 -8.38 0.56 1.53
N PHE A 216 -7.39 1.43 1.70
CA PHE A 216 -7.52 2.83 2.10
C PHE A 216 -6.74 3.73 1.13
N TRP A 217 -6.75 5.03 1.38
CA TRP A 217 -5.97 6.02 0.64
C TRP A 217 -4.44 5.83 0.77
N ASP A 218 -4.01 5.08 1.77
CA ASP A 218 -2.62 4.68 2.01
C ASP A 218 -2.00 3.98 0.80
N THR A 219 -2.82 3.25 0.04
CA THR A 219 -2.38 2.53 -1.15
C THR A 219 -1.77 3.47 -2.17
N GLU A 220 -2.37 4.64 -2.41
CA GLU A 220 -1.89 5.60 -3.38
C GLU A 220 -0.71 6.43 -2.84
N VAL A 221 -0.74 6.81 -1.55
CA VAL A 221 0.23 7.78 -1.04
C VAL A 221 1.48 7.16 -0.41
N TYR A 222 1.41 5.88 0.03
CA TYR A 222 2.55 5.16 0.61
C TYR A 222 2.98 3.96 -0.23
N CYS A 223 2.03 3.11 -0.67
CA CYS A 223 2.40 1.87 -1.35
C CYS A 223 2.77 2.09 -2.82
N LEU A 224 2.03 2.94 -3.54
CA LEU A 224 2.25 3.21 -4.96
C LEU A 224 3.68 3.66 -5.29
N PRO A 225 4.33 4.57 -4.52
CA PRO A 225 5.71 4.95 -4.77
C PRO A 225 6.69 3.77 -4.84
N PHE A 226 6.53 2.77 -3.95
CA PHE A 226 7.35 1.56 -4.00
C PHE A 226 7.21 0.83 -5.35
N TYR A 227 5.97 0.61 -5.79
CA TYR A 227 5.73 -0.13 -7.04
C TYR A 227 6.13 0.65 -8.27
N LEU A 228 5.99 1.97 -8.29
CA LEU A 228 6.43 2.80 -9.43
C LEU A 228 7.91 2.62 -9.76
N PHE A 229 8.75 2.42 -8.73
CA PHE A 229 10.20 2.22 -8.92
C PHE A 229 10.62 0.75 -8.98
N ASN A 230 9.80 -0.20 -8.51
CA ASN A 230 10.18 -1.61 -8.41
C ASN A 230 9.34 -2.54 -9.29
N ASN A 231 8.09 -2.18 -9.56
CA ASN A 231 7.15 -2.97 -10.38
C ASN A 231 6.06 -2.07 -10.98
N PRO A 232 6.33 -1.36 -12.10
CA PRO A 232 5.36 -0.43 -12.71
C PRO A 232 4.02 -1.06 -13.13
N GLU A 233 3.99 -2.36 -13.43
CA GLU A 233 2.74 -3.07 -13.74
C GLU A 233 1.85 -3.20 -12.49
N ALA A 234 2.44 -3.49 -11.33
CA ALA A 234 1.71 -3.47 -10.06
C ALA A 234 1.20 -2.06 -9.72
N ALA A 235 2.00 -1.02 -9.97
CA ALA A 235 1.57 0.37 -9.81
C ALA A 235 0.33 0.68 -10.68
N ARG A 236 0.34 0.25 -11.93
CA ARG A 236 -0.80 0.40 -12.83
C ARG A 236 -2.05 -0.35 -12.33
N SER A 237 -1.90 -1.57 -11.79
CA SER A 237 -3.03 -2.34 -11.30
C SER A 237 -3.74 -1.67 -10.11
N ILE A 238 -3.02 -0.94 -9.27
CA ILE A 238 -3.61 -0.11 -8.20
C ILE A 238 -4.57 0.94 -8.79
N LEU A 239 -4.14 1.63 -9.83
CA LEU A 239 -4.97 2.65 -10.49
C LEU A 239 -6.10 2.03 -11.31
N ASP A 240 -5.88 0.85 -11.92
CA ASP A 240 -6.93 0.09 -12.60
C ASP A 240 -8.05 -0.32 -11.64
N PHE A 241 -7.75 -0.70 -10.40
CA PHE A 241 -8.77 -0.96 -9.39
C PHE A 241 -9.65 0.28 -9.16
N ARG A 242 -9.04 1.47 -9.03
CA ARG A 242 -9.82 2.72 -8.87
C ARG A 242 -10.67 3.04 -10.08
N TYR A 243 -10.16 2.80 -11.28
CA TYR A 243 -10.96 2.97 -12.50
C TYR A 243 -12.11 1.95 -12.58
N ASN A 244 -11.85 0.69 -12.28
CA ASN A 244 -12.85 -0.37 -12.31
C ASN A 244 -13.96 -0.17 -11.27
N THR A 245 -13.68 0.54 -10.17
CA THR A 245 -14.64 0.87 -9.11
C THR A 245 -15.17 2.32 -9.20
N LEU A 246 -14.93 3.02 -10.29
CA LEU A 246 -15.47 4.36 -10.57
C LEU A 246 -17.01 4.40 -10.57
N PRO A 247 -17.74 3.38 -11.08
CA PRO A 247 -19.20 3.33 -10.99
C PRO A 247 -19.70 3.41 -9.55
N GLU A 248 -19.13 2.64 -8.63
CA GLU A 248 -19.48 2.64 -7.21
C GLU A 248 -19.20 4.01 -6.54
N ALA A 249 -18.08 4.64 -6.91
CA ALA A 249 -17.76 5.98 -6.43
C ALA A 249 -18.74 7.05 -6.93
N ARG A 250 -19.27 6.91 -8.15
CA ARG A 250 -20.36 7.76 -8.68
C ARG A 250 -21.67 7.54 -7.93
N GLU A 251 -22.04 6.29 -7.69
CA GLU A 251 -23.24 5.95 -6.91
C GLU A 251 -23.16 6.55 -5.50
N ARG A 252 -21.98 6.47 -4.88
CA ARG A 252 -21.73 7.05 -3.56
C ARG A 252 -21.85 8.57 -3.56
N ALA A 253 -21.25 9.26 -4.53
CA ALA A 253 -21.39 10.70 -4.65
C ALA A 253 -22.87 11.10 -4.77
N LYS A 254 -23.63 10.41 -5.62
CA LYS A 254 -25.08 10.64 -5.79
C LYS A 254 -25.87 10.39 -4.49
N ALA A 255 -25.53 9.36 -3.72
CA ALA A 255 -26.18 9.06 -2.45
C ALA A 255 -25.95 10.14 -1.38
N LEU A 256 -24.91 10.95 -1.54
CA LEU A 256 -24.55 12.07 -0.69
C LEU A 256 -24.91 13.45 -1.29
N ASP A 257 -25.79 13.46 -2.30
CA ASP A 257 -26.20 14.67 -3.04
C ASP A 257 -25.04 15.44 -3.68
N LEU A 258 -23.96 14.72 -4.08
CA LEU A 258 -22.80 15.26 -4.76
C LEU A 258 -22.79 14.88 -6.24
N LYS A 259 -22.04 15.65 -7.03
CA LYS A 259 -21.74 15.32 -8.43
C LYS A 259 -20.48 14.46 -8.51
N GLY A 260 -20.23 13.85 -9.68
CA GLY A 260 -19.01 13.14 -9.98
C GLY A 260 -18.81 11.85 -9.19
N ALA A 261 -17.61 11.60 -8.69
CA ALA A 261 -17.24 10.37 -8.00
C ALA A 261 -16.57 10.65 -6.65
N PHE A 262 -17.09 10.03 -5.60
CA PHE A 262 -16.54 10.08 -4.24
C PHE A 262 -16.00 8.70 -3.86
N TYR A 263 -14.70 8.50 -3.96
CA TYR A 263 -14.08 7.24 -3.60
C TYR A 263 -14.21 6.95 -2.11
N PRO A 264 -14.52 5.69 -1.74
CA PRO A 264 -14.70 5.29 -0.35
C PRO A 264 -13.39 5.37 0.44
N ILE A 265 -13.50 5.67 1.73
CA ILE A 265 -12.32 5.69 2.61
C ILE A 265 -11.79 4.28 2.87
N ALA A 266 -12.69 3.30 3.00
CA ALA A 266 -12.38 1.89 3.20
C ALA A 266 -13.18 1.03 2.23
N THR A 267 -12.56 0.14 1.46
CA THR A 267 -13.27 -0.69 0.49
C THR A 267 -12.52 -1.94 0.08
N ILE A 268 -13.28 -2.97 -0.33
CA ILE A 268 -12.81 -4.14 -1.05
C ILE A 268 -13.28 -4.12 -2.50
N SER A 269 -14.48 -3.58 -2.76
CA SER A 269 -15.19 -3.71 -4.04
C SER A 269 -15.63 -2.37 -4.64
N GLY A 270 -15.09 -1.25 -4.14
CA GLY A 270 -15.51 0.09 -4.53
C GLY A 270 -16.65 0.67 -3.70
N LYS A 271 -17.38 -0.15 -2.96
CA LYS A 271 -18.41 0.32 -2.02
C LYS A 271 -17.78 0.73 -0.69
N GLU A 272 -18.37 1.76 -0.03
CA GLU A 272 -17.92 2.19 1.29
C GLU A 272 -18.18 1.09 2.33
N CYS A 273 -17.13 0.72 3.05
CA CYS A 273 -17.16 -0.32 4.09
C CYS A 273 -16.83 0.23 5.49
N CYS A 274 -16.66 1.55 5.65
CA CYS A 274 -16.40 2.15 6.94
C CYS A 274 -17.69 2.40 7.71
N ASP A 275 -17.84 1.78 8.89
CA ASP A 275 -19.02 1.93 9.76
C ASP A 275 -19.03 3.27 10.52
N LEU A 276 -17.88 3.94 10.62
CA LEU A 276 -17.77 5.24 11.27
C LEU A 276 -18.15 6.35 10.29
N TRP A 277 -19.37 6.87 10.41
CA TRP A 277 -19.93 7.86 9.48
C TRP A 277 -19.04 9.10 9.27
N GLN A 278 -18.34 9.55 10.32
CA GLN A 278 -17.45 10.70 10.26
C GLN A 278 -16.23 10.41 9.35
N HIS A 279 -15.66 9.23 9.43
CA HIS A 279 -14.58 8.83 8.53
C HIS A 279 -15.11 8.62 7.11
N ALA A 280 -16.22 7.91 6.97
CA ALA A 280 -16.82 7.66 5.67
C ALA A 280 -17.18 8.95 4.92
N ASN A 281 -17.78 9.95 5.57
CA ASN A 281 -18.40 11.08 4.88
C ASN A 281 -17.60 12.38 4.92
N LEU A 282 -16.69 12.54 5.89
CA LEU A 282 -15.96 13.80 6.07
C LEU A 282 -14.53 13.76 5.52
N GLN A 283 -13.98 12.57 5.24
CA GLN A 283 -12.63 12.37 4.75
C GLN A 283 -12.61 12.35 3.22
N LEU A 284 -12.10 13.41 2.60
CA LEU A 284 -12.00 13.52 1.14
C LEU A 284 -10.68 12.97 0.58
N GLN A 285 -9.74 12.62 1.46
CA GLN A 285 -8.39 12.18 1.07
C GLN A 285 -8.36 10.88 0.26
N ALA A 286 -9.38 10.01 0.36
CA ALA A 286 -9.45 8.85 -0.52
C ALA A 286 -9.54 9.28 -2.00
N SER A 287 -10.38 10.27 -2.32
CA SER A 287 -10.52 10.79 -3.67
C SER A 287 -9.29 11.59 -4.13
N THR A 288 -8.74 12.45 -3.27
CA THR A 288 -7.53 13.21 -3.61
C THR A 288 -6.28 12.34 -3.63
N GLY A 289 -6.26 11.22 -2.91
CA GLY A 289 -5.22 10.19 -3.00
C GLY A 289 -5.21 9.50 -4.36
N VAL A 290 -6.38 9.20 -4.93
CA VAL A 290 -6.48 8.68 -6.31
C VAL A 290 -5.91 9.69 -7.31
N MET A 291 -6.23 10.97 -7.18
CA MET A 291 -5.62 12.02 -8.02
C MET A 291 -4.09 12.03 -7.87
N TYR A 292 -3.58 11.99 -6.63
CA TYR A 292 -2.14 11.95 -6.38
C TYR A 292 -1.48 10.75 -7.05
N GLY A 293 -2.11 9.57 -6.94
CA GLY A 293 -1.63 8.36 -7.59
C GLY A 293 -1.55 8.48 -9.11
N ILE A 294 -2.58 9.06 -9.75
CA ILE A 294 -2.60 9.32 -11.20
C ILE A 294 -1.50 10.33 -11.59
N TRP A 295 -1.37 11.40 -10.83
CA TRP A 295 -0.36 12.43 -11.07
C TRP A 295 1.07 11.88 -10.95
N LEU A 296 1.36 11.11 -9.88
CA LEU A 296 2.67 10.52 -9.67
C LEU A 296 3.00 9.45 -10.73
N TYR A 297 1.99 8.67 -11.14
CA TYR A 297 2.13 7.70 -12.24
C TYR A 297 2.49 8.40 -13.55
N ASP A 298 1.79 9.50 -13.91
CA ASP A 298 2.11 10.32 -15.09
C ASP A 298 3.56 10.79 -15.07
N LEU A 299 3.95 11.38 -13.95
CA LEU A 299 5.26 12.00 -13.78
C LEU A 299 6.40 10.97 -13.92
N LEU A 300 6.24 9.80 -13.34
CA LEU A 300 7.29 8.77 -13.26
C LEU A 300 7.31 7.83 -14.48
N THR A 301 6.17 7.59 -15.12
CA THR A 301 6.10 6.67 -16.26
C THR A 301 5.99 7.37 -17.61
N GLY A 302 5.27 8.48 -17.66
CA GLY A 302 4.92 9.16 -18.91
C GLY A 302 3.95 8.37 -19.79
N ASP A 303 3.17 7.43 -19.21
CA ASP A 303 2.18 6.60 -19.93
C ASP A 303 0.94 7.43 -20.32
N ALA A 304 1.09 8.27 -21.34
CA ALA A 304 0.02 9.12 -21.83
C ALA A 304 -1.21 8.33 -22.29
N ALA A 305 -1.02 7.11 -22.81
CA ALA A 305 -2.12 6.27 -23.26
C ALA A 305 -3.06 5.91 -22.11
N TYR A 306 -2.52 5.47 -20.98
CA TYR A 306 -3.29 5.18 -19.76
C TYR A 306 -4.02 6.42 -19.24
N LEU A 307 -3.31 7.54 -19.18
CA LEU A 307 -3.85 8.78 -18.64
C LEU A 307 -5.02 9.30 -19.46
N PHE A 308 -4.91 9.27 -20.78
CA PHE A 308 -5.96 9.77 -21.68
C PHE A 308 -7.15 8.81 -21.77
N ASP A 309 -6.93 7.50 -21.59
CA ASP A 309 -8.00 6.49 -21.62
C ASP A 309 -8.78 6.44 -20.29
N LYS A 310 -8.08 6.39 -19.15
CA LYS A 310 -8.67 6.15 -17.83
C LYS A 310 -8.48 7.29 -16.84
N GLY A 311 -7.27 7.84 -16.77
CA GLY A 311 -6.91 8.85 -15.77
C GLY A 311 -7.75 10.12 -15.89
N ALA A 312 -7.96 10.62 -17.12
CA ALA A 312 -8.73 11.84 -17.37
C ALA A 312 -10.19 11.74 -16.89
N GLU A 313 -10.84 10.58 -17.09
CA GLU A 313 -12.21 10.36 -16.63
C GLU A 313 -12.28 10.39 -15.10
N MET A 314 -11.40 9.67 -14.39
CA MET A 314 -11.35 9.68 -12.92
C MET A 314 -11.15 11.10 -12.39
N LEU A 315 -10.23 11.86 -12.97
CA LEU A 315 -9.93 13.23 -12.54
C LEU A 315 -11.08 14.20 -12.76
N ILE A 316 -11.80 14.10 -13.88
CA ILE A 316 -13.02 14.89 -14.13
C ILE A 316 -14.06 14.60 -13.05
N GLU A 317 -14.30 13.32 -12.76
CA GLU A 317 -15.32 12.93 -11.80
C GLU A 317 -14.95 13.31 -10.36
N ILE A 318 -13.66 13.21 -9.97
CA ILE A 318 -13.18 13.71 -8.68
C ILE A 318 -13.34 15.23 -8.59
N SER A 319 -12.99 15.97 -9.66
CA SER A 319 -13.15 17.44 -9.70
C SER A 319 -14.62 17.85 -9.58
N ARG A 320 -15.55 17.14 -10.22
CA ARG A 320 -17.00 17.33 -10.04
C ARG A 320 -17.45 17.13 -8.61
N MET A 321 -16.94 16.08 -7.95
CA MET A 321 -17.25 15.80 -6.55
C MET A 321 -16.75 16.93 -5.65
N LEU A 322 -15.47 17.32 -5.78
CA LEU A 322 -14.89 18.38 -4.97
C LEU A 322 -15.59 19.73 -5.20
N SER A 323 -15.92 20.07 -6.45
CA SER A 323 -16.62 21.31 -6.76
C SER A 323 -18.03 21.39 -6.17
N SER A 324 -18.73 20.25 -6.09
CA SER A 324 -20.07 20.18 -5.50
C SER A 324 -20.04 20.03 -3.97
N ARG A 325 -18.93 19.54 -3.38
CA ARG A 325 -18.78 19.38 -1.92
C ARG A 325 -18.29 20.65 -1.24
N GLY A 326 -17.48 21.45 -1.92
CA GLY A 326 -16.98 22.73 -1.44
C GLY A 326 -18.00 23.86 -1.58
N ALA A 327 -17.70 25.02 -1.01
CA ALA A 327 -18.56 26.19 -1.11
C ALA A 327 -17.73 27.49 -1.10
N TYR A 328 -18.28 28.52 -1.73
CA TYR A 328 -17.74 29.87 -1.62
C TYR A 328 -18.13 30.50 -0.28
N ASN A 329 -17.16 31.08 0.40
CA ASN A 329 -17.41 31.92 1.56
C ASN A 329 -18.18 33.17 1.14
N THR A 330 -19.38 33.37 1.65
CA THR A 330 -20.26 34.48 1.25
C THR A 330 -19.71 35.86 1.63
N ARG A 331 -18.75 35.94 2.55
CA ARG A 331 -18.15 37.19 3.01
C ARG A 331 -16.89 37.56 2.23
N THR A 332 -16.02 36.57 1.95
CA THR A 332 -14.72 36.79 1.30
C THR A 332 -14.72 36.47 -0.19
N GLY A 333 -15.66 35.65 -0.65
CA GLY A 333 -15.71 35.15 -2.02
C GLY A 333 -14.64 34.09 -2.32
N GLU A 334 -13.93 33.61 -1.31
CA GLU A 334 -12.97 32.50 -1.41
C GLU A 334 -13.67 31.16 -1.37
N PHE A 335 -13.05 30.11 -1.94
CA PHE A 335 -13.58 28.77 -1.98
C PHE A 335 -12.90 27.87 -0.97
N GLY A 336 -13.64 26.94 -0.36
CA GLY A 336 -13.07 25.97 0.56
C GLY A 336 -14.08 24.95 1.08
N PHE A 337 -13.66 24.14 2.05
CA PHE A 337 -14.45 23.04 2.57
C PHE A 337 -14.82 23.24 4.03
N TYR A 338 -16.08 22.97 4.33
CA TYR A 338 -16.67 23.09 5.66
C TYR A 338 -17.08 21.70 6.16
N CYS A 339 -17.01 21.51 7.49
CA CYS A 339 -17.38 20.24 8.14
C CYS A 339 -16.68 19.04 7.47
N VAL A 340 -15.36 19.05 7.43
CA VAL A 340 -14.53 17.96 6.92
C VAL A 340 -13.64 17.38 8.02
N MET A 341 -12.98 16.29 7.71
CA MET A 341 -11.92 15.68 8.50
C MET A 341 -10.73 15.47 7.57
N GLY A 342 -9.57 16.00 7.93
CA GLY A 342 -8.32 15.73 7.22
C GLY A 342 -7.75 14.35 7.55
N PRO A 343 -6.49 14.08 7.18
CA PRO A 343 -5.78 12.88 7.62
C PRO A 343 -5.70 12.73 9.13
N ASP A 344 -5.55 13.81 9.86
CA ASP A 344 -5.56 13.80 11.32
C ASP A 344 -6.98 13.54 11.85
N GLU A 345 -7.20 12.33 12.36
CA GLU A 345 -8.49 11.88 12.84
C GLU A 345 -8.86 12.48 14.22
N PHE A 346 -7.96 13.23 14.85
CA PHE A 346 -8.21 13.93 16.10
C PHE A 346 -8.87 15.30 15.88
N GLN A 347 -9.15 15.68 14.62
CA GLN A 347 -9.80 16.95 14.29
C GLN A 347 -10.98 16.72 13.34
N MET A 348 -12.16 16.51 13.92
CA MET A 348 -13.38 16.18 13.19
C MET A 348 -14.29 17.40 13.02
N MET A 349 -15.03 17.45 11.88
CA MET A 349 -16.00 18.50 11.54
C MET A 349 -15.40 19.92 11.54
N VAL A 350 -14.17 20.02 11.08
CA VAL A 350 -13.44 21.29 10.99
C VAL A 350 -13.73 22.01 9.68
N ASN A 351 -13.50 23.31 9.66
CA ASN A 351 -13.59 24.15 8.47
C ASN A 351 -12.21 24.43 7.93
N GLN A 352 -12.09 24.50 6.61
CA GLN A 352 -10.86 24.89 5.92
C GLN A 352 -9.65 24.05 6.31
N ASN A 353 -9.84 22.71 6.39
CA ASN A 353 -8.70 21.83 6.65
C ASN A 353 -7.63 22.02 5.58
N ALA A 354 -6.39 22.27 6.00
CA ALA A 354 -5.28 22.63 5.12
C ALA A 354 -4.96 21.54 4.09
N TYR A 355 -4.91 20.27 4.52
CA TYR A 355 -4.69 19.12 3.61
C TYR A 355 -5.81 19.04 2.57
N THR A 356 -7.07 19.07 3.00
CA THR A 356 -8.22 18.96 2.11
C THR A 356 -8.23 20.06 1.05
N ASN A 357 -8.05 21.31 1.49
CA ASN A 357 -8.05 22.46 0.59
C ASN A 357 -6.85 22.44 -0.38
N PHE A 358 -5.66 22.14 0.11
CA PHE A 358 -4.45 22.05 -0.72
C PHE A 358 -4.58 20.95 -1.78
N MET A 359 -5.00 19.76 -1.37
CA MET A 359 -5.15 18.62 -2.29
C MET A 359 -6.29 18.84 -3.30
N ALA A 360 -7.36 19.51 -2.92
CA ALA A 360 -8.42 19.90 -3.86
C ALA A 360 -7.93 20.93 -4.88
N GLN A 361 -7.15 21.94 -4.45
CA GLN A 361 -6.52 22.89 -5.36
C GLN A 361 -5.61 22.18 -6.38
N LYS A 362 -4.78 21.25 -5.92
CA LYS A 362 -3.93 20.41 -6.79
C LYS A 362 -4.75 19.57 -7.76
N THR A 363 -5.86 19.00 -7.30
CA THR A 363 -6.76 18.21 -8.14
C THR A 363 -7.31 19.04 -9.29
N PHE A 364 -7.86 20.21 -9.04
CA PHE A 364 -8.39 21.09 -10.09
C PHE A 364 -7.30 21.50 -11.08
N ARG A 365 -6.15 21.95 -10.58
CA ARG A 365 -5.03 22.38 -11.45
C ARG A 365 -4.50 21.26 -12.32
N TYR A 366 -4.29 20.07 -11.76
CA TYR A 366 -3.78 18.94 -12.52
C TYR A 366 -4.80 18.43 -13.54
N THR A 367 -6.09 18.36 -13.17
CA THR A 367 -7.17 17.99 -14.10
C THR A 367 -7.19 18.92 -15.31
N LEU A 368 -7.16 20.25 -15.09
CA LEU A 368 -7.12 21.24 -16.16
C LEU A 368 -5.88 21.11 -17.04
N ALA A 369 -4.71 20.89 -16.43
CA ALA A 369 -3.45 20.70 -17.16
C ALA A 369 -3.49 19.45 -18.05
N LEU A 370 -3.98 18.31 -17.52
CA LEU A 370 -4.11 17.06 -18.27
C LEU A 370 -5.10 17.20 -19.43
N LEU A 371 -6.25 17.83 -19.20
CA LEU A 371 -7.24 18.07 -20.26
C LEU A 371 -6.72 19.01 -21.36
N SER A 372 -5.96 20.04 -20.99
CA SER A 372 -5.28 20.91 -21.96
C SER A 372 -4.25 20.14 -22.79
N ARG A 373 -3.45 19.29 -22.16
CA ARG A 373 -2.50 18.40 -22.83
C ARG A 373 -3.22 17.45 -23.78
N MET A 374 -4.30 16.81 -23.33
CA MET A 374 -5.10 15.90 -24.14
C MET A 374 -5.75 16.61 -25.35
N ARG A 375 -6.27 17.83 -25.17
CA ARG A 375 -6.82 18.67 -26.27
C ARG A 375 -5.78 18.93 -27.36
N ASN A 376 -4.52 19.13 -26.99
CA ASN A 376 -3.43 19.43 -27.92
C ASN A 376 -2.84 18.17 -28.59
N GLU A 377 -2.65 17.10 -27.85
CA GLU A 377 -1.96 15.89 -28.31
C GLU A 377 -2.90 14.89 -29.02
N VAL A 378 -4.15 14.76 -28.54
CA VAL A 378 -5.13 13.77 -29.02
C VAL A 378 -6.54 14.38 -29.11
N PRO A 379 -6.78 15.40 -29.96
CA PRO A 379 -8.03 16.18 -29.98
C PRO A 379 -9.28 15.36 -30.22
N ASP A 380 -9.23 14.30 -31.02
CA ASP A 380 -10.38 13.44 -31.30
C ASP A 380 -10.78 12.63 -30.04
N GLN A 381 -9.80 12.11 -29.30
CA GLN A 381 -10.03 11.39 -28.04
C GLN A 381 -10.55 12.36 -26.96
N TYR A 382 -10.01 13.57 -26.90
CA TYR A 382 -10.52 14.63 -26.02
C TYR A 382 -12.00 14.93 -26.32
N GLN A 383 -12.36 15.14 -27.60
CA GLN A 383 -13.75 15.41 -27.97
C GLN A 383 -14.69 14.24 -27.67
N SER A 384 -14.21 13.00 -27.85
CA SER A 384 -14.95 11.79 -27.46
C SER A 384 -15.22 11.75 -25.95
N LEU A 385 -14.22 12.06 -25.13
CA LEU A 385 -14.34 12.13 -23.67
C LEU A 385 -15.32 13.22 -23.24
N VAL A 386 -15.21 14.43 -23.81
CA VAL A 386 -16.12 15.56 -23.56
C VAL A 386 -17.56 15.18 -23.85
N ASN A 387 -17.81 14.57 -25.02
CA ASN A 387 -19.15 14.15 -25.42
C ASN A 387 -19.70 13.04 -24.50
N ARG A 388 -18.89 12.03 -24.18
CA ARG A 388 -19.28 10.90 -23.33
C ARG A 388 -19.64 11.32 -21.90
N LEU A 389 -18.88 12.25 -21.34
CA LEU A 389 -19.10 12.76 -20.01
C LEU A 389 -19.99 14.01 -19.94
N ALA A 390 -20.44 14.52 -21.09
CA ALA A 390 -21.16 15.79 -21.20
C ALA A 390 -20.43 16.92 -20.43
N LEU A 391 -19.09 16.99 -20.59
CA LEU A 391 -18.26 17.96 -19.92
C LEU A 391 -18.47 19.34 -20.53
N LEU A 392 -18.79 20.33 -19.67
CA LEU A 392 -19.06 21.71 -20.09
C LEU A 392 -17.82 22.57 -19.89
N GLU A 393 -17.57 23.50 -20.78
CA GLU A 393 -16.47 24.49 -20.64
C GLU A 393 -16.63 25.31 -19.36
N GLU A 394 -17.88 25.61 -18.95
CA GLU A 394 -18.17 26.30 -17.69
C GLU A 394 -17.66 25.52 -16.45
N GLU A 395 -17.65 24.17 -16.49
CA GLU A 395 -17.08 23.37 -15.39
C GLU A 395 -15.58 23.63 -15.28
N LEU A 396 -14.86 23.71 -16.41
CA LEU A 396 -13.42 23.96 -16.46
C LEU A 396 -13.09 25.37 -15.93
N GLU A 397 -13.86 26.37 -16.35
CA GLU A 397 -13.74 27.75 -15.87
C GLU A 397 -13.99 27.84 -14.35
N ASN A 398 -15.02 27.15 -13.86
CA ASN A 398 -15.34 27.09 -12.44
C ASN A 398 -14.23 26.42 -11.64
N TRP A 399 -13.67 25.29 -12.10
CA TRP A 399 -12.55 24.63 -11.40
C TRP A 399 -11.31 25.51 -11.33
N MET A 400 -11.02 26.27 -12.39
CA MET A 400 -9.93 27.25 -12.38
C MET A 400 -10.16 28.34 -11.33
N GLN A 401 -11.37 28.92 -11.31
CA GLN A 401 -11.74 29.93 -10.32
C GLN A 401 -11.69 29.39 -8.87
N MET A 402 -12.16 28.16 -8.65
CA MET A 402 -12.10 27.49 -7.34
C MET A 402 -10.65 27.26 -6.91
N ALA A 403 -9.78 26.83 -7.81
CA ALA A 403 -8.36 26.63 -7.52
C ALA A 403 -7.65 27.95 -7.16
N ASP A 404 -7.96 29.03 -7.87
CA ASP A 404 -7.34 30.35 -7.64
C ASP A 404 -7.85 31.02 -6.35
N LYS A 405 -9.10 30.74 -5.98
CA LYS A 405 -9.73 31.27 -4.76
C LYS A 405 -9.69 30.33 -3.58
N MET A 406 -8.95 29.22 -3.67
CA MET A 406 -8.88 28.23 -2.59
C MET A 406 -8.29 28.84 -1.33
N ILE A 407 -9.01 28.68 -0.21
CA ILE A 407 -8.55 29.11 1.11
C ILE A 407 -7.38 28.20 1.53
N LEU A 408 -6.21 28.80 1.67
CA LEU A 408 -5.05 28.16 2.28
C LEU A 408 -4.66 29.02 3.48
N LEU A 409 -4.81 28.46 4.69
CA LEU A 409 -4.56 29.16 5.94
C LEU A 409 -3.04 29.26 6.21
N PHE A 410 -2.34 30.03 5.38
CA PHE A 410 -0.90 30.23 5.45
C PHE A 410 -0.56 31.61 5.96
N ASP A 411 0.27 31.68 7.00
CA ASP A 411 0.82 32.92 7.55
C ASP A 411 2.22 33.20 7.02
N GLU A 412 2.36 34.21 6.20
CA GLU A 412 3.63 34.63 5.60
C GLU A 412 4.69 35.05 6.63
N HIS A 413 4.30 35.52 7.80
CA HIS A 413 5.25 35.96 8.83
C HIS A 413 5.85 34.79 9.58
N THR A 414 5.01 33.87 10.07
CA THR A 414 5.43 32.67 10.80
C THR A 414 5.85 31.52 9.89
N LYS A 415 5.49 31.57 8.60
CA LYS A 415 5.66 30.50 7.61
C LYS A 415 4.86 29.22 7.95
N LEU A 416 3.84 29.33 8.80
CA LEU A 416 3.02 28.22 9.23
C LEU A 416 1.74 28.11 8.41
N PHE A 417 1.35 26.89 8.10
CA PHE A 417 -0.01 26.56 7.73
C PHE A 417 -0.81 26.24 8.99
N GLU A 418 -1.95 26.88 9.18
CA GLU A 418 -2.90 26.47 10.21
C GLU A 418 -3.66 25.23 9.72
N GLN A 419 -3.66 24.15 10.51
CA GLN A 419 -4.22 22.85 10.09
C GLN A 419 -5.70 22.94 9.68
N HIS A 420 -6.45 23.78 10.39
CA HIS A 420 -7.84 24.15 10.08
C HIS A 420 -8.18 25.48 10.76
N GLU A 421 -9.25 26.10 10.36
CA GLU A 421 -9.70 27.36 10.95
C GLU A 421 -9.84 27.25 12.48
N GLY A 422 -9.05 28.04 13.21
CA GLY A 422 -9.05 28.07 14.68
C GLY A 422 -8.14 27.06 15.38
N TYR A 423 -7.37 26.25 14.65
CA TYR A 423 -6.48 25.25 15.26
C TYR A 423 -5.45 25.88 16.22
N PHE A 424 -4.88 27.03 15.88
CA PHE A 424 -3.90 27.70 16.73
C PHE A 424 -4.46 28.18 18.07
N ASN A 425 -5.78 28.20 18.23
CA ASN A 425 -6.44 28.58 19.50
C ASN A 425 -6.70 27.36 20.40
N LEU A 426 -6.45 26.14 19.94
CA LEU A 426 -6.70 24.94 20.73
C LEU A 426 -5.69 24.79 21.87
N PRO A 427 -6.13 24.28 23.03
CA PRO A 427 -5.23 23.95 24.13
C PRO A 427 -4.17 22.93 23.72
N ILE A 428 -2.98 23.07 24.27
CA ILE A 428 -1.88 22.13 24.11
C ILE A 428 -1.81 21.23 25.34
N THR A 429 -1.91 19.92 25.17
CA THR A 429 -1.50 18.95 26.17
C THR A 429 -0.14 18.41 25.77
N LYS A 430 0.83 18.48 26.67
CA LYS A 430 2.16 17.95 26.41
C LYS A 430 2.13 16.43 26.54
N LEU A 431 2.82 15.73 25.65
CA LEU A 431 2.89 14.26 25.67
C LEU A 431 3.49 13.74 26.99
N GLU A 432 4.48 14.45 27.54
CA GLU A 432 5.12 14.11 28.81
C GLU A 432 4.18 14.18 30.03
N ASP A 433 3.06 14.91 29.91
CA ASP A 433 2.05 15.04 30.97
C ASP A 433 0.98 13.92 30.91
N ILE A 434 1.01 13.06 29.88
CA ILE A 434 0.02 11.97 29.71
C ILE A 434 0.61 10.67 30.26
N PRO A 435 -0.06 10.03 31.23
CA PRO A 435 0.36 8.71 31.72
C PRO A 435 0.41 7.68 30.59
N VAL A 436 1.47 6.85 30.58
CA VAL A 436 1.68 5.86 29.51
C VAL A 436 0.55 4.83 29.38
N GLU A 437 -0.15 4.56 30.47
CA GLU A 437 -1.32 3.67 30.52
C GLU A 437 -2.57 4.24 29.85
N GLU A 438 -2.61 5.55 29.55
CA GLU A 438 -3.71 6.18 28.82
C GLU A 438 -3.58 6.00 27.29
N PHE A 439 -2.43 5.50 26.80
CA PHE A 439 -2.26 5.21 25.39
C PHE A 439 -2.77 3.81 25.01
N PRO A 440 -3.41 3.63 23.84
CA PRO A 440 -3.74 4.67 22.85
C PRO A 440 -4.92 5.56 23.33
N LEU A 441 -4.81 6.87 23.09
CA LEU A 441 -5.78 7.85 23.61
C LEU A 441 -7.20 7.59 23.10
N TYR A 442 -7.37 7.16 21.86
CA TYR A 442 -8.69 6.84 21.28
C TYR A 442 -9.44 5.72 22.01
N SER A 443 -8.74 4.89 22.80
CA SER A 443 -9.34 3.83 23.62
C SER A 443 -9.64 4.27 25.06
N HIS A 444 -9.00 5.34 25.54
CA HIS A 444 -9.05 5.74 26.95
C HIS A 444 -9.67 7.12 27.17
N TRP A 445 -9.58 8.01 26.18
CA TRP A 445 -10.17 9.34 26.26
C TRP A 445 -11.49 9.40 25.50
N ALA A 446 -12.43 10.19 26.04
CA ALA A 446 -13.63 10.56 25.30
C ALA A 446 -13.24 11.41 24.07
N TYR A 447 -13.88 11.17 22.93
CA TYR A 447 -13.57 11.87 21.68
C TYR A 447 -13.71 13.38 21.78
N ASP A 448 -14.66 13.91 22.57
CA ASP A 448 -14.80 15.36 22.78
C ASP A 448 -13.57 15.97 23.47
N ARG A 449 -12.91 15.23 24.37
CA ARG A 449 -11.63 15.64 24.98
C ARG A 449 -10.51 15.70 23.95
N ILE A 450 -10.45 14.69 23.06
CA ILE A 450 -9.46 14.64 21.99
C ILE A 450 -9.64 15.81 21.03
N TYR A 451 -10.87 16.04 20.54
CA TYR A 451 -11.18 17.06 19.54
C TYR A 451 -10.99 18.51 20.04
N ARG A 452 -10.91 18.74 21.33
CA ARG A 452 -10.64 20.05 21.93
C ARG A 452 -9.16 20.30 22.21
N ASN A 453 -8.26 19.54 21.62
CA ASN A 453 -6.82 19.60 21.86
C ASN A 453 -6.05 19.74 20.54
N SER A 454 -4.87 20.37 20.59
CA SER A 454 -3.99 20.51 19.42
C SER A 454 -3.09 19.31 19.17
N MET A 455 -3.29 18.20 19.87
CA MET A 455 -2.59 16.95 19.58
C MET A 455 -3.04 16.35 18.26
N LEU A 456 -2.11 15.71 17.57
CA LEU A 456 -2.32 15.03 16.31
C LEU A 456 -2.15 13.51 16.49
N LYS A 457 -3.08 12.73 15.96
CA LYS A 457 -2.89 11.28 15.83
C LYS A 457 -1.81 10.96 14.81
N GLN A 458 -1.83 11.68 13.69
CA GLN A 458 -0.97 11.50 12.53
C GLN A 458 -0.86 12.82 11.74
N PRO A 459 0.16 12.95 10.84
CA PRO A 459 0.40 14.21 10.13
C PRO A 459 -0.74 14.56 9.16
N ASP A 460 -1.07 15.85 9.14
CA ASP A 460 -2.01 16.50 8.23
C ASP A 460 -1.24 17.51 7.35
N VAL A 461 -0.78 18.63 7.94
CA VAL A 461 0.03 19.63 7.23
C VAL A 461 1.32 19.03 6.69
N LEU A 462 2.06 18.29 7.51
CA LEU A 462 3.32 17.67 7.07
C LEU A 462 3.11 16.62 5.96
N MET A 463 1.90 16.04 5.86
CA MET A 463 1.59 15.06 4.83
C MET A 463 1.53 15.70 3.44
N PHE A 464 0.76 16.78 3.23
CA PHE A 464 0.73 17.38 1.90
C PHE A 464 2.07 18.05 1.52
N MET A 465 2.84 18.49 2.51
CA MET A 465 4.19 19.01 2.28
C MET A 465 5.16 17.91 1.83
N LEU A 466 4.96 16.66 2.26
CA LEU A 466 5.70 15.53 1.74
C LEU A 466 5.28 15.20 0.30
N LEU A 467 3.97 15.13 0.03
CA LEU A 467 3.43 14.70 -1.27
C LEU A 467 3.78 15.65 -2.42
N PHE A 468 3.82 16.95 -2.15
CA PHE A 468 4.16 18.02 -3.12
C PHE A 468 5.34 18.85 -2.61
N ASN A 469 6.43 18.17 -2.29
CA ASN A 469 7.56 18.74 -1.58
C ASN A 469 8.21 19.93 -2.31
N SER A 470 8.28 19.89 -3.64
CA SER A 470 8.87 20.95 -4.48
C SER A 470 8.12 22.29 -4.39
N ASP A 471 6.89 22.31 -3.89
CA ASP A 471 6.11 23.55 -3.74
C ASP A 471 6.59 24.40 -2.54
N PHE A 472 7.39 23.82 -1.63
CA PHE A 472 7.71 24.45 -0.35
C PHE A 472 9.21 24.76 -0.24
N SER A 473 9.52 25.96 0.24
CA SER A 473 10.89 26.31 0.58
C SER A 473 11.34 25.58 1.87
N LYS A 474 12.66 25.38 2.05
CA LYS A 474 13.23 24.79 3.26
C LYS A 474 12.72 25.50 4.53
N ALA A 475 12.64 26.83 4.51
CA ALA A 475 12.16 27.61 5.66
C ALA A 475 10.68 27.34 6.03
N VAL A 476 9.82 27.10 5.04
CA VAL A 476 8.43 26.70 5.27
C VAL A 476 8.36 25.29 5.84
N LEU A 477 9.10 24.34 5.26
CA LEU A 477 9.15 22.96 5.76
C LEU A 477 9.67 22.91 7.21
N GLU A 478 10.72 23.64 7.52
CA GLU A 478 11.34 23.69 8.85
C GLU A 478 10.37 24.27 9.89
N ALA A 479 9.75 25.42 9.61
CA ALA A 479 8.80 26.04 10.51
C ALA A 479 7.62 25.10 10.84
N ASN A 480 7.04 24.44 9.83
CA ASN A 480 5.93 23.53 10.05
C ASN A 480 6.36 22.22 10.71
N TYR A 481 7.53 21.67 10.40
CA TYR A 481 8.04 20.50 11.10
C TYR A 481 8.23 20.79 12.60
N GLU A 482 8.90 21.88 12.95
CA GLU A 482 9.14 22.28 14.34
C GLU A 482 7.83 22.57 15.12
N PHE A 483 6.80 23.04 14.42
CA PHE A 483 5.51 23.30 15.05
C PHE A 483 4.69 22.02 15.25
N TYR A 484 4.59 21.14 14.23
CA TYR A 484 3.66 20.01 14.23
C TYR A 484 4.25 18.72 14.81
N GLU A 485 5.56 18.49 14.69
CA GLU A 485 6.20 17.26 15.20
C GLU A 485 5.97 17.09 16.71
N PRO A 486 6.21 18.10 17.60
CA PRO A 486 6.02 17.92 19.04
C PRO A 486 4.55 17.75 19.48
N ARG A 487 3.60 17.93 18.56
CA ARG A 487 2.16 17.74 18.78
C ARG A 487 1.66 16.39 18.33
N CYS A 488 2.46 15.68 17.54
CA CYS A 488 2.06 14.38 16.99
C CYS A 488 2.38 13.26 17.98
N ILE A 489 1.34 12.51 18.38
CA ILE A 489 1.48 11.42 19.35
C ILE A 489 1.84 10.08 18.72
N HIS A 490 1.91 10.02 17.40
CA HIS A 490 2.30 8.83 16.62
C HIS A 490 1.49 7.56 16.93
N GLU A 491 0.19 7.69 17.24
CA GLU A 491 -0.71 6.53 17.39
C GLU A 491 -1.14 5.88 16.08
N SER A 492 -0.51 6.27 14.99
CA SER A 492 -0.78 5.76 13.64
C SER A 492 0.50 5.23 12.99
N SER A 493 0.37 4.10 12.30
CA SER A 493 1.45 3.54 11.49
C SER A 493 1.86 4.43 10.29
N LEU A 494 1.03 5.43 9.95
CA LEU A 494 1.30 6.39 8.88
C LEU A 494 2.31 7.46 9.29
N SER A 495 2.39 7.74 10.58
CA SER A 495 3.07 8.92 11.11
C SER A 495 4.60 8.86 11.06
N PRO A 496 5.29 7.78 11.52
CA PRO A 496 6.74 7.79 11.67
C PRO A 496 7.48 8.05 10.35
N SER A 497 6.98 7.49 9.25
CA SER A 497 7.65 7.62 7.94
C SER A 497 7.64 9.06 7.42
N VAL A 498 6.53 9.79 7.57
CA VAL A 498 6.46 11.20 7.16
C VAL A 498 7.47 12.05 7.92
N HIS A 499 7.53 11.84 9.24
CA HIS A 499 8.46 12.58 10.10
C HIS A 499 9.92 12.23 9.81
N SER A 500 10.25 10.93 9.60
CA SER A 500 11.59 10.50 9.22
C SER A 500 12.08 11.17 7.92
N ILE A 501 11.23 11.19 6.88
CA ILE A 501 11.59 11.75 5.57
C ILE A 501 11.83 13.25 5.68
N LEU A 502 10.94 14.00 6.32
CA LEU A 502 11.09 15.45 6.48
C LEU A 502 12.25 15.81 7.42
N ALA A 503 12.46 15.05 8.49
CA ALA A 503 13.62 15.22 9.38
C ALA A 503 14.93 15.03 8.62
N ALA A 504 15.05 13.98 7.80
CA ALA A 504 16.24 13.75 6.97
C ALA A 504 16.50 14.93 6.03
N GLN A 505 15.46 15.46 5.36
CA GLN A 505 15.56 16.62 4.47
C GLN A 505 16.02 17.89 5.21
N LEU A 506 15.62 18.05 6.47
CA LEU A 506 15.94 19.21 7.29
C LEU A 506 17.29 19.07 8.03
N GLY A 507 17.99 17.93 7.89
CA GLY A 507 19.24 17.66 8.59
C GLY A 507 19.08 17.30 10.06
N LYS A 508 17.85 16.93 10.49
CA LYS A 508 17.55 16.47 11.86
C LYS A 508 17.84 14.96 11.96
N GLU A 509 19.13 14.61 11.97
CA GLU A 509 19.61 13.23 11.83
C GLU A 509 19.03 12.28 12.87
N ILE A 510 18.98 12.69 14.15
CA ILE A 510 18.51 11.85 15.26
C ILE A 510 17.04 11.51 15.08
N ASP A 511 16.21 12.49 14.75
CA ASP A 511 14.77 12.29 14.53
C ASP A 511 14.55 11.38 13.31
N ALA A 512 15.25 11.67 12.21
CA ALA A 512 15.17 10.87 10.99
C ALA A 512 15.48 9.39 11.25
N TYR A 513 16.58 9.12 11.98
CA TYR A 513 17.02 7.75 12.29
C TYR A 513 16.06 7.04 13.26
N ASN A 514 15.61 7.73 14.31
CA ASN A 514 14.69 7.14 15.29
C ASN A 514 13.32 6.80 14.68
N PHE A 515 12.76 7.72 13.90
CA PHE A 515 11.49 7.45 13.21
C PHE A 515 11.61 6.37 12.13
N PHE A 516 12.76 6.29 11.45
CA PHE A 516 13.04 5.19 10.53
C PHE A 516 13.06 3.84 11.24
N GLY A 517 13.80 3.74 12.35
CA GLY A 517 13.85 2.51 13.17
C GLY A 517 12.46 2.13 13.68
N PHE A 518 11.66 3.09 14.14
CA PHE A 518 10.29 2.87 14.57
C PHE A 518 9.42 2.29 13.43
N ALA A 519 9.44 2.91 12.25
CA ALA A 519 8.66 2.45 11.11
C ALA A 519 9.10 1.05 10.63
N THR A 520 10.42 0.87 10.46
CA THR A 520 11.01 -0.33 9.85
C THR A 520 10.84 -1.57 10.74
N ARG A 521 10.84 -1.40 12.05
CA ARG A 521 10.77 -2.49 13.02
C ARG A 521 9.42 -2.62 13.71
N MET A 522 8.43 -1.81 13.34
CA MET A 522 7.12 -1.75 13.99
C MET A 522 6.51 -3.14 14.21
N ASP A 523 6.53 -3.98 13.19
CA ASP A 523 5.94 -5.33 13.24
C ASP A 523 6.92 -6.39 13.78
N LEU A 524 8.21 -6.28 13.48
CA LEU A 524 9.23 -7.22 13.95
C LEU A 524 9.38 -7.18 15.48
N ASP A 525 9.31 -5.99 16.06
CA ASP A 525 9.44 -5.77 17.49
C ASP A 525 8.09 -5.64 18.21
N ASN A 526 6.98 -5.79 17.44
CA ASN A 526 5.61 -5.64 17.95
C ASN A 526 5.42 -4.34 18.75
N TYR A 527 5.93 -3.24 18.18
CA TYR A 527 6.05 -1.94 18.86
C TYR A 527 4.70 -1.42 19.38
N ASN A 528 3.67 -1.50 18.53
CA ASN A 528 2.30 -1.09 18.88
C ASN A 528 1.50 -2.19 19.61
N ARG A 529 2.11 -3.34 19.94
CA ARG A 529 1.50 -4.48 20.63
C ARG A 529 0.28 -5.10 19.93
N ASN A 530 0.13 -4.86 18.63
CA ASN A 530 -1.01 -5.29 17.83
C ASN A 530 -0.63 -6.03 16.53
N THR A 531 0.60 -6.52 16.37
CA THR A 531 1.04 -7.28 15.20
C THR A 531 0.23 -8.56 14.98
N ARG A 532 -0.41 -9.11 16.03
CA ARG A 532 -1.36 -10.23 15.92
C ARG A 532 -2.56 -9.93 15.02
N GLU A 533 -2.92 -8.66 14.86
CA GLU A 533 -4.03 -8.19 14.00
C GLU A 533 -3.66 -8.17 12.51
N GLY A 534 -2.40 -8.45 12.19
CA GLY A 534 -1.77 -8.36 10.88
C GLY A 534 -0.71 -7.25 10.81
N LEU A 535 0.12 -7.31 9.79
CA LEU A 535 1.22 -6.36 9.57
C LEU A 535 0.69 -4.96 9.21
N HIS A 536 1.50 -3.94 9.44
CA HIS A 536 1.17 -2.55 9.10
C HIS A 536 1.73 -2.20 7.70
N THR A 537 0.96 -2.53 6.65
CA THR A 537 1.40 -2.38 5.25
C THR A 537 1.86 -0.95 4.92
N THR A 538 1.20 0.06 5.48
CA THR A 538 1.57 1.47 5.31
C THR A 538 2.95 1.79 5.91
N SER A 539 3.24 1.31 7.13
CA SER A 539 4.55 1.47 7.76
C SER A 539 5.64 0.73 6.98
N ILE A 540 5.33 -0.46 6.48
CA ILE A 540 6.20 -1.28 5.64
C ILE A 540 6.59 -0.51 4.36
N ALA A 541 5.61 0.05 3.64
CA ALA A 541 5.85 0.86 2.45
C ALA A 541 6.60 2.15 2.79
N GLY A 542 6.21 2.82 3.87
CA GLY A 542 6.85 4.02 4.37
C GLY A 542 8.31 3.82 4.76
N SER A 543 8.67 2.63 5.25
CA SER A 543 10.06 2.30 5.57
C SER A 543 10.98 2.32 4.34
N TRP A 544 10.50 1.81 3.20
CA TRP A 544 11.21 1.97 1.93
C TRP A 544 11.31 3.45 1.53
N MET A 545 10.23 4.21 1.69
CA MET A 545 10.25 5.66 1.42
C MET A 545 11.25 6.40 2.32
N ASN A 546 11.44 5.99 3.56
CA ASN A 546 12.42 6.61 4.47
C ASN A 546 13.85 6.52 3.94
N ILE A 547 14.21 5.39 3.32
CA ILE A 547 15.52 5.27 2.67
C ILE A 547 15.56 6.12 1.40
N VAL A 548 14.58 5.96 0.52
CA VAL A 548 14.65 6.52 -0.84
C VAL A 548 14.35 8.02 -0.85
N TYR A 549 13.24 8.44 -0.23
CA TYR A 549 12.82 9.85 -0.16
C TYR A 549 13.45 10.59 1.03
N GLY A 550 13.73 9.88 2.12
CA GLY A 550 14.39 10.44 3.31
C GLY A 550 15.91 10.53 3.13
N PHE A 551 16.62 9.47 3.47
CA PHE A 551 18.10 9.48 3.43
C PHE A 551 18.66 9.61 2.01
N GLY A 552 18.04 8.99 1.00
CA GLY A 552 18.39 9.15 -0.42
C GLY A 552 18.03 10.52 -0.98
N GLY A 553 17.16 11.25 -0.29
CA GLY A 553 16.73 12.59 -0.66
C GLY A 553 16.06 12.67 -2.04
N LEU A 554 15.41 11.58 -2.48
CA LEU A 554 14.71 11.57 -3.76
C LEU A 554 13.60 12.62 -3.77
N ARG A 555 13.54 13.41 -4.85
CA ARG A 555 12.39 14.25 -5.20
C ARG A 555 11.99 13.94 -6.63
N SER A 556 10.77 13.48 -6.78
CA SER A 556 10.21 13.02 -8.06
C SER A 556 9.11 13.94 -8.58
N ASP A 557 8.82 15.00 -7.89
CA ASP A 557 7.75 15.98 -8.16
C ASP A 557 8.21 17.21 -8.95
N GLY A 558 9.47 17.24 -9.40
CA GLY A 558 10.05 18.27 -10.24
C GLY A 558 10.21 17.87 -11.71
N ALA A 559 10.74 18.78 -12.52
CA ALA A 559 11.01 18.55 -13.95
C ALA A 559 12.08 17.48 -14.21
N LEU A 560 13.04 17.33 -13.31
CA LEU A 560 14.06 16.28 -13.30
C LEU A 560 13.98 15.51 -11.99
N LEU A 561 14.29 14.22 -12.06
CA LEU A 561 14.52 13.44 -10.86
C LEU A 561 15.67 14.08 -10.08
N ALA A 562 15.50 14.35 -8.80
CA ALA A 562 16.51 14.96 -7.96
C ALA A 562 16.86 14.05 -6.78
N LEU A 563 18.13 14.05 -6.40
CA LEU A 563 18.66 13.32 -5.24
C LEU A 563 19.45 14.31 -4.37
N SER A 564 19.25 14.23 -3.07
CA SER A 564 20.05 14.97 -2.06
C SER A 564 20.39 14.02 -0.91
N PRO A 565 21.26 13.02 -1.15
CA PRO A 565 21.55 11.98 -0.18
C PRO A 565 22.19 12.53 1.09
N SER A 566 21.76 11.98 2.23
CA SER A 566 22.39 12.13 3.53
C SER A 566 22.61 10.74 4.15
N ILE A 567 23.45 10.63 5.15
CA ILE A 567 23.74 9.36 5.82
C ILE A 567 23.80 9.55 7.33
N PRO A 568 23.06 8.74 8.11
CA PRO A 568 23.19 8.75 9.56
C PRO A 568 24.59 8.37 10.01
N SER A 569 25.06 8.97 11.09
CA SER A 569 26.38 8.66 11.69
C SER A 569 26.49 7.21 12.16
N ALA A 570 25.37 6.55 12.42
CA ALA A 570 25.31 5.14 12.80
C ALA A 570 25.64 4.16 11.65
N TRP A 571 25.55 4.60 10.38
CA TRP A 571 25.80 3.75 9.21
C TRP A 571 27.19 4.01 8.62
N ASN A 572 27.84 2.96 8.13
CA ASN A 572 29.05 3.10 7.32
C ASN A 572 28.71 3.48 5.88
N SER A 573 27.71 2.81 5.32
CA SER A 573 27.19 3.08 3.97
C SER A 573 25.79 2.51 3.79
N TYR A 574 25.10 2.97 2.75
CA TYR A 574 23.90 2.31 2.25
C TYR A 574 23.84 2.34 0.72
N THR A 575 23.13 1.36 0.14
CA THR A 575 22.95 1.23 -1.31
C THR A 575 21.50 0.94 -1.59
N PHE A 576 20.94 1.58 -2.62
CA PHE A 576 19.60 1.29 -3.15
C PHE A 576 19.56 1.48 -4.65
N ASN A 577 18.56 0.91 -5.30
CA ASN A 577 18.32 1.03 -6.73
C ASN A 577 16.97 1.71 -7.00
N LEU A 578 16.86 2.36 -8.16
CA LEU A 578 15.64 2.96 -8.67
C LEU A 578 15.47 2.58 -10.14
N ASN A 579 14.33 2.01 -10.50
CA ASN A 579 13.97 1.85 -11.91
C ASN A 579 13.14 3.07 -12.34
N TYR A 580 13.76 3.97 -13.09
CA TYR A 580 13.11 5.16 -13.60
C TYR A 580 12.99 5.11 -15.12
N LYS A 581 11.76 5.03 -15.63
CA LYS A 581 11.47 4.94 -17.07
C LYS A 581 12.27 3.85 -17.81
N GLY A 582 12.39 2.67 -17.17
CA GLY A 582 13.13 1.52 -17.71
C GLY A 582 14.66 1.64 -17.58
N THR A 583 15.18 2.64 -16.87
CA THR A 583 16.59 2.81 -16.56
C THR A 583 16.82 2.51 -15.09
N LEU A 584 17.63 1.48 -14.80
CA LEU A 584 18.03 1.16 -13.44
C LEU A 584 19.17 2.07 -13.02
N ILE A 585 18.95 2.84 -11.96
CA ILE A 585 19.93 3.73 -11.32
C ILE A 585 20.37 3.05 -10.04
N LYS A 586 21.68 2.86 -9.88
CA LYS A 586 22.28 2.37 -8.64
C LYS A 586 22.89 3.54 -7.89
N ILE A 587 22.55 3.68 -6.61
CA ILE A 587 22.99 4.74 -5.72
C ILE A 587 23.68 4.08 -4.52
N HIS A 588 24.94 4.44 -4.29
CA HIS A 588 25.72 4.06 -3.11
C HIS A 588 26.17 5.32 -2.38
N VAL A 589 25.94 5.36 -1.09
CA VAL A 589 26.27 6.51 -0.23
C VAL A 589 27.12 6.01 0.93
N ASP A 590 28.29 6.61 1.13
CA ASP A 590 29.12 6.42 2.31
C ASP A 590 29.30 7.77 3.05
N GLN A 591 30.09 7.80 4.10
CA GLN A 591 30.27 9.00 4.92
C GLN A 591 30.98 10.16 4.19
N GLU A 592 31.59 9.93 3.03
CA GLU A 592 32.35 10.92 2.27
C GLU A 592 31.75 11.26 0.92
N LYS A 593 31.12 10.29 0.24
CA LYS A 593 30.71 10.43 -1.16
C LYS A 593 29.43 9.68 -1.52
N VAL A 594 28.85 10.15 -2.61
CA VAL A 594 27.75 9.49 -3.32
C VAL A 594 28.28 8.96 -4.64
N THR A 595 28.09 7.67 -4.92
CA THR A 595 28.48 7.02 -6.18
C THR A 595 27.24 6.56 -6.92
N LEU A 596 27.09 6.98 -8.19
CA LEU A 596 25.93 6.68 -9.02
C LEU A 596 26.35 6.10 -10.36
N CYS A 597 25.55 5.16 -10.89
CA CYS A 597 25.59 4.75 -12.29
C CYS A 597 24.17 4.41 -12.76
N ALA A 598 23.96 4.36 -14.08
CA ALA A 598 22.68 4.04 -14.67
C ALA A 598 22.86 3.11 -15.88
N THR A 599 21.92 2.18 -16.08
CA THR A 599 21.99 1.22 -17.21
C THR A 599 21.88 1.88 -18.59
N ASN A 600 21.21 3.03 -18.67
CA ASN A 600 21.07 3.86 -19.86
C ASN A 600 21.42 5.32 -19.55
N PRO A 601 21.83 6.14 -20.54
CA PRO A 601 22.07 7.56 -20.33
C PRO A 601 20.86 8.27 -19.72
N LEU A 602 21.07 9.00 -18.63
CA LEU A 602 20.03 9.69 -17.89
C LEU A 602 20.54 11.00 -17.30
N LYS A 603 19.72 12.06 -17.38
CA LYS A 603 19.94 13.32 -16.68
C LYS A 603 19.15 13.35 -15.37
N LEU A 604 19.80 13.75 -14.30
CA LEU A 604 19.15 14.02 -13.01
C LEU A 604 19.88 15.16 -12.30
N ARG A 605 19.32 15.62 -11.20
CA ARG A 605 19.93 16.61 -10.33
C ARG A 605 20.45 15.94 -9.04
N LEU A 606 21.73 16.08 -8.78
CA LEU A 606 22.35 15.67 -7.50
C LEU A 606 22.67 16.94 -6.71
N TYR A 607 22.01 17.12 -5.56
CA TYR A 607 22.00 18.39 -4.82
C TYR A 607 21.59 19.55 -5.74
N GLN A 608 22.49 20.49 -6.00
CA GLN A 608 22.23 21.62 -6.92
C GLN A 608 22.79 21.39 -8.33
N LEU A 609 23.48 20.27 -8.59
CA LEU A 609 24.18 20.00 -9.84
C LEU A 609 23.32 19.15 -10.78
N GLU A 610 23.14 19.59 -12.01
CA GLU A 610 22.66 18.72 -13.07
C GLU A 610 23.79 17.80 -13.54
N ILE A 611 23.56 16.50 -13.54
CA ILE A 611 24.54 15.48 -13.91
C ILE A 611 23.96 14.53 -14.95
N GLU A 612 24.84 13.99 -15.78
CA GLU A 612 24.52 12.91 -16.71
C GLU A 612 25.11 11.60 -16.19
N LEU A 613 24.29 10.57 -16.07
CA LEU A 613 24.70 9.23 -15.71
C LEU A 613 24.74 8.33 -16.95
N ASP A 614 25.60 7.34 -16.88
CA ASP A 614 25.71 6.22 -17.81
C ASP A 614 26.13 4.96 -17.03
N GLN A 615 26.59 3.93 -17.72
CA GLN A 615 27.04 2.68 -17.10
C GLN A 615 28.34 2.84 -16.28
N THR A 616 29.04 3.96 -16.41
CA THR A 616 30.26 4.26 -15.65
C THR A 616 29.90 4.85 -14.29
N ALA A 617 30.38 4.26 -13.22
CA ALA A 617 30.18 4.79 -11.88
C ALA A 617 30.87 6.15 -11.71
N LYS A 618 30.11 7.16 -11.27
CA LYS A 618 30.59 8.52 -11.01
C LYS A 618 30.41 8.82 -9.53
N SER A 619 31.46 9.39 -8.91
CA SER A 619 31.43 9.72 -7.48
C SER A 619 31.47 11.23 -7.28
N TYR A 620 30.71 11.70 -6.31
CA TYR A 620 30.56 13.10 -5.90
C TYR A 620 30.71 13.18 -4.39
N LEU A 621 31.24 14.28 -3.87
CA LEU A 621 31.30 14.51 -2.43
C LEU A 621 29.88 14.66 -1.87
N ILE A 622 29.67 14.15 -0.67
CA ILE A 622 28.40 14.35 0.04
C ILE A 622 28.30 15.80 0.51
N GLU A 623 27.18 16.46 0.22
CA GLU A 623 26.90 17.77 0.80
C GLU A 623 26.28 17.54 2.19
N ARG A 624 26.91 18.08 3.22
CA ARG A 624 26.34 18.08 4.57
C ARG A 624 25.39 19.27 4.71
N ALA A 625 24.14 18.99 5.14
CA ALA A 625 23.06 19.97 5.27
C ALA A 625 23.36 21.10 6.28
#